data_93c83954f3f78852b20060640b375d7a
#
_entry.id   93c83954f3f78852b20060640b375d7a
#
_cell.length_a   1.000
_cell.length_b   1.000
_cell.length_c   1.000
_cell.angle_alpha   90.00
_cell.angle_beta   90.00
_cell.angle_gamma   90.00
#
_symmetry.space_group_name_H-M   'P 1'
#
loop_
_entity.id
_entity.type
_entity.pdbx_description
1 polymer ?
#
loop_
_entity_poly.entity_id
_entity_poly.type
_entity_poly.pdbx_seq_one_letter_code
_entity_poly.pdbx_strand_id
1 'polypeptide(L)'
;MAEPSLYERLGGVFAIAAVVDHFSDAVVKNPIVGQASKNPELREWHTNQLDRLPGLKFMRTLWVCAVAGGPFEYTATRPGSTVLCLEEAHRDLRISPPEFDEVAAELGRTLDRFKVPGPDKDAVLGAFAAHKDEVTEGSMATT
;
A
#
# COMPACT_ATOMS: atom_id res chain seq x y z
N MET A 1 -14.43 8.26 -28.08
CA MET A 1 -14.24 7.15 -27.13
C MET A 1 -13.50 7.67 -25.90
N ALA A 2 -13.96 7.26 -24.73
CA ALA A 2 -13.27 7.63 -23.52
C ALA A 2 -11.92 6.91 -23.43
N GLU A 3 -10.92 7.60 -22.89
CA GLU A 3 -9.63 6.97 -22.67
C GLU A 3 -9.76 5.90 -21.59
N PRO A 4 -8.96 4.82 -21.65
CA PRO A 4 -8.96 3.82 -20.59
C PRO A 4 -8.60 4.46 -19.24
N SER A 5 -9.24 4.01 -18.17
CA SER A 5 -8.88 4.42 -16.81
C SER A 5 -7.50 3.88 -16.44
N LEU A 6 -6.89 4.43 -15.39
CA LEU A 6 -5.65 3.87 -14.87
C LEU A 6 -5.83 2.39 -14.55
N TYR A 7 -6.97 2.01 -13.96
CA TYR A 7 -7.30 0.62 -13.67
C TYR A 7 -7.18 -0.26 -14.90
N GLU A 8 -7.77 0.17 -16.02
CA GLU A 8 -7.72 -0.59 -17.28
C GLU A 8 -6.30 -0.64 -17.85
N ARG A 9 -5.56 0.46 -17.78
CA ARG A 9 -4.18 0.52 -18.28
C ARG A 9 -3.26 -0.37 -17.46
N LEU A 10 -3.53 -0.58 -16.16
CA LEU A 10 -2.77 -1.49 -15.31
C LEU A 10 -3.11 -2.97 -15.60
N GLY A 11 -4.14 -3.25 -16.35
CA GLY A 11 -4.50 -4.61 -16.75
C GLY A 11 -5.63 -5.23 -15.95
N GLY A 12 -6.34 -4.46 -15.14
CA GLY A 12 -7.48 -4.93 -14.35
C GLY A 12 -7.09 -5.60 -13.05
N VAL A 13 -8.07 -6.18 -12.36
CA VAL A 13 -7.91 -6.67 -10.99
C VAL A 13 -6.85 -7.77 -10.86
N PHE A 14 -6.76 -8.66 -11.83
CA PHE A 14 -5.80 -9.78 -11.72
C PHE A 14 -4.36 -9.29 -11.88
N ALA A 15 -4.11 -8.36 -12.79
CA ALA A 15 -2.78 -7.77 -12.95
C ALA A 15 -2.40 -6.94 -11.71
N ILE A 16 -3.34 -6.17 -11.16
CA ILE A 16 -3.12 -5.39 -9.95
C ILE A 16 -2.84 -6.32 -8.76
N ALA A 17 -3.57 -7.43 -8.64
CA ALA A 17 -3.34 -8.41 -7.59
C ALA A 17 -1.93 -9.00 -7.66
N ALA A 18 -1.43 -9.27 -8.87
CA ALA A 18 -0.06 -9.79 -9.04
C ALA A 18 0.99 -8.77 -8.58
N VAL A 19 0.78 -7.50 -8.89
CA VAL A 19 1.66 -6.41 -8.42
C VAL A 19 1.62 -6.31 -6.91
N VAL A 20 0.44 -6.32 -6.31
CA VAL A 20 0.27 -6.21 -4.85
C VAL A 20 0.90 -7.42 -4.14
N ASP A 21 0.75 -8.62 -4.71
CA ASP A 21 1.35 -9.83 -4.14
C ASP A 21 2.87 -9.70 -4.07
N HIS A 22 3.51 -9.34 -5.18
CA HIS A 22 4.96 -9.15 -5.22
C HIS A 22 5.42 -8.03 -4.28
N PHE A 23 4.75 -6.90 -4.34
CA PHE A 23 5.05 -5.73 -3.50
C PHE A 23 4.96 -6.09 -2.02
N SER A 24 3.89 -6.78 -1.62
CA SER A 24 3.67 -7.14 -0.22
C SER A 24 4.76 -8.08 0.30
N ASP A 25 5.16 -9.07 -0.50
CA ASP A 25 6.26 -9.96 -0.14
C ASP A 25 7.60 -9.22 -0.04
N ALA A 26 7.83 -8.26 -0.95
CA ALA A 26 9.04 -7.46 -0.93
C ALA A 26 9.11 -6.56 0.32
N VAL A 27 7.98 -6.01 0.76
CA VAL A 27 7.92 -5.20 1.98
C VAL A 27 8.28 -6.05 3.20
N VAL A 28 7.78 -7.29 3.27
CA VAL A 28 8.10 -8.20 4.39
C VAL A 28 9.62 -8.42 4.49
N LYS A 29 10.30 -8.53 3.36
CA LYS A 29 11.75 -8.79 3.31
C LYS A 29 12.59 -7.50 3.30
N ASN A 30 11.97 -6.34 3.21
CA ASN A 30 12.69 -5.07 3.12
C ASN A 30 13.42 -4.81 4.44
N PRO A 31 14.74 -4.48 4.40
CA PRO A 31 15.53 -4.32 5.63
C PRO A 31 15.14 -3.09 6.46
N ILE A 32 14.42 -2.15 5.88
CA ILE A 32 14.04 -0.90 6.56
C ILE A 32 12.65 -1.00 7.17
N VAL A 33 11.70 -1.61 6.48
CA VAL A 33 10.29 -1.62 6.91
C VAL A 33 9.75 -3.03 7.20
N GLY A 34 10.48 -4.08 6.87
CA GLY A 34 10.03 -5.47 7.02
C GLY A 34 10.51 -6.13 8.31
N GLN A 35 10.85 -7.40 8.22
CA GLN A 35 11.24 -8.24 9.37
C GLN A 35 12.48 -7.74 10.10
N ALA A 36 13.37 -7.01 9.44
CA ALA A 36 14.58 -6.46 10.02
C ALA A 36 14.47 -4.98 10.36
N SER A 37 13.27 -4.42 10.32
CA SER A 37 13.04 -3.01 10.62
C SER A 37 13.50 -2.64 12.03
N LYS A 38 14.04 -1.45 12.20
CA LYS A 38 14.33 -0.88 13.50
C LYS A 38 13.07 -0.40 14.23
N ASN A 39 11.97 -0.22 13.50
CA ASN A 39 10.67 0.10 14.08
C ASN A 39 10.09 -1.19 14.67
N PRO A 40 9.96 -1.30 16.01
CA PRO A 40 9.52 -2.57 16.63
C PRO A 40 8.11 -2.99 16.19
N GLU A 41 7.22 -2.06 15.93
CA GLU A 41 5.86 -2.36 15.50
C GLU A 41 5.85 -2.95 14.09
N LEU A 42 6.64 -2.40 13.17
CA LEU A 42 6.77 -2.95 11.82
C LEU A 42 7.44 -4.32 11.84
N ARG A 43 8.49 -4.45 12.63
CA ARG A 43 9.20 -5.74 12.77
C ARG A 43 8.26 -6.80 13.33
N GLU A 44 7.51 -6.48 14.37
CA GLU A 44 6.56 -7.40 15.00
C GLU A 44 5.49 -7.85 14.01
N TRP A 45 4.90 -6.92 13.28
CA TRP A 45 3.85 -7.25 12.33
C TRP A 45 4.38 -8.19 11.25
N HIS A 46 5.56 -7.89 10.69
CA HIS A 46 6.14 -8.68 9.60
C HIS A 46 6.81 -9.98 10.07
N THR A 47 6.88 -10.22 11.37
CA THR A 47 7.43 -11.45 11.93
C THR A 47 6.33 -12.35 12.48
N ASN A 48 5.41 -11.80 13.26
CA ASN A 48 4.44 -12.58 14.02
C ASN A 48 3.00 -12.49 13.51
N GLN A 49 2.72 -11.62 12.52
CA GLN A 49 1.39 -11.42 11.96
C GLN A 49 1.29 -11.83 10.49
N LEU A 50 2.20 -12.68 10.02
CA LEU A 50 2.23 -13.09 8.61
C LEU A 50 1.00 -13.93 8.20
N ASP A 51 0.31 -14.54 9.14
CA ASP A 51 -0.96 -15.23 8.88
C ASP A 51 -2.04 -14.26 8.40
N ARG A 52 -1.88 -12.96 8.66
CA ARG A 52 -2.79 -11.91 8.20
C ARG A 52 -2.42 -11.34 6.83
N LEU A 53 -1.25 -11.72 6.30
CA LEU A 53 -0.76 -11.17 5.03
C LEU A 53 -1.68 -11.43 3.84
N PRO A 54 -2.27 -12.63 3.67
CA PRO A 54 -3.20 -12.85 2.55
C PRO A 54 -4.38 -11.87 2.56
N GLY A 55 -4.96 -11.60 3.73
CA GLY A 55 -6.03 -10.62 3.87
C GLY A 55 -5.57 -9.22 3.55
N LEU A 56 -4.36 -8.85 3.97
CA LEU A 56 -3.78 -7.54 3.66
C LEU A 56 -3.56 -7.38 2.16
N LYS A 57 -3.06 -8.42 1.49
CA LYS A 57 -2.90 -8.41 0.03
C LYS A 57 -4.23 -8.17 -0.68
N PHE A 58 -5.29 -8.83 -0.21
CA PHE A 58 -6.63 -8.62 -0.75
C PHE A 58 -7.09 -7.17 -0.56
N MET A 59 -6.93 -6.63 0.63
CA MET A 59 -7.33 -5.24 0.91
C MET A 59 -6.53 -4.23 0.09
N ARG A 60 -5.22 -4.44 -0.04
CA ARG A 60 -4.36 -3.58 -0.88
C ARG A 60 -4.78 -3.62 -2.35
N THR A 61 -5.15 -4.80 -2.84
CA THR A 61 -5.63 -4.95 -4.22
C THR A 61 -6.90 -4.13 -4.43
N LEU A 62 -7.86 -4.24 -3.52
CA LEU A 62 -9.10 -3.46 -3.59
C LEU A 62 -8.82 -1.95 -3.52
N TRP A 63 -7.90 -1.56 -2.64
CA TRP A 63 -7.53 -0.15 -2.48
C TRP A 63 -6.94 0.42 -3.78
N VAL A 64 -6.00 -0.30 -4.38
CA VAL A 64 -5.37 0.14 -5.65
C VAL A 64 -6.41 0.20 -6.76
N CYS A 65 -7.29 -0.81 -6.85
CA CYS A 65 -8.36 -0.79 -7.85
C CYS A 65 -9.26 0.44 -7.67
N ALA A 66 -9.63 0.77 -6.45
CA ALA A 66 -10.50 1.90 -6.17
C ALA A 66 -9.84 3.23 -6.55
N VAL A 67 -8.57 3.46 -6.14
CA VAL A 67 -7.88 4.71 -6.45
C VAL A 67 -7.52 4.83 -7.94
N ALA A 68 -7.45 3.72 -8.64
CA ALA A 68 -7.18 3.70 -10.08
C ALA A 68 -8.45 3.88 -10.93
N GLY A 69 -9.60 4.05 -10.31
CA GLY A 69 -10.86 4.26 -11.02
C GLY A 69 -11.53 2.98 -11.49
N GLY A 70 -11.23 1.86 -10.86
CA GLY A 70 -11.84 0.57 -11.18
C GLY A 70 -13.23 0.39 -10.60
N PRO A 71 -13.89 -0.74 -10.92
CA PRO A 71 -15.28 -0.99 -10.53
C PRO A 71 -15.47 -1.44 -9.08
N PHE A 72 -14.39 -1.58 -8.32
CA PHE A 72 -14.43 -2.07 -6.95
C PHE A 72 -14.43 -0.91 -5.97
N GLU A 73 -15.15 -1.05 -4.86
CA GLU A 73 -15.14 -0.10 -3.76
C GLU A 73 -14.32 -0.65 -2.61
N TYR A 74 -13.44 0.19 -2.05
CA TYR A 74 -12.78 -0.12 -0.80
C TYR A 74 -13.61 0.50 0.32
N THR A 75 -14.21 -0.35 1.16
CA THR A 75 -15.05 0.11 2.27
C THR A 75 -14.42 -0.27 3.60
N ALA A 76 -14.59 0.61 4.59
CA ALA A 76 -14.17 0.31 5.95
C ALA A 76 -15.01 -0.84 6.51
N THR A 77 -14.36 -1.79 7.18
CA THR A 77 -15.04 -2.93 7.79
C THR A 77 -15.60 -2.60 9.17
N ARG A 78 -15.21 -1.45 9.74
CA ARG A 78 -15.61 -1.04 11.07
C ARG A 78 -16.66 0.08 10.98
N PRO A 79 -17.82 -0.07 11.62
CA PRO A 79 -18.85 0.97 11.60
C PRO A 79 -18.31 2.32 12.11
N GLY A 80 -18.66 3.40 11.42
CA GLY A 80 -18.23 4.75 11.78
C GLY A 80 -16.87 5.14 11.27
N SER A 81 -16.11 4.22 10.65
CA SER A 81 -14.80 4.53 10.09
C SER A 81 -14.92 5.17 8.71
N THR A 82 -13.90 5.93 8.33
CA THR A 82 -13.81 6.48 6.97
C THR A 82 -13.60 5.36 5.96
N VAL A 83 -13.90 5.63 4.69
CA VAL A 83 -13.82 4.63 3.63
C VAL A 83 -12.44 3.98 3.54
N LEU A 84 -11.36 4.76 3.61
CA LEU A 84 -10.01 4.21 3.48
C LEU A 84 -9.39 3.77 4.80
N CYS A 85 -9.79 4.34 5.92
CA CYS A 85 -9.32 3.97 7.28
C CYS A 85 -7.79 3.94 7.45
N LEU A 86 -7.05 4.68 6.62
CA LEU A 86 -5.59 4.54 6.59
C LEU A 86 -4.93 5.01 7.88
N GLU A 87 -5.41 6.11 8.46
CA GLU A 87 -4.87 6.61 9.71
C GLU A 87 -5.07 5.60 10.84
N GLU A 88 -6.29 5.08 11.00
CA GLU A 88 -6.59 4.08 12.03
C GLU A 88 -5.78 2.80 11.83
N ALA A 89 -5.68 2.34 10.59
CA ALA A 89 -5.00 1.07 10.29
C ALA A 89 -3.49 1.14 10.54
N HIS A 90 -2.89 2.33 10.42
CA HIS A 90 -1.44 2.47 10.50
C HIS A 90 -0.96 3.16 11.79
N ARG A 91 -1.85 3.71 12.60
CA ARG A 91 -1.49 4.47 13.80
C ARG A 91 -0.56 3.67 14.72
N ASP A 92 -0.93 2.44 15.02
CA ASP A 92 -0.17 1.61 15.97
C ASP A 92 1.15 1.12 15.40
N LEU A 93 1.32 1.15 14.09
CA LEU A 93 2.58 0.80 13.45
C LEU A 93 3.63 1.90 13.55
N ARG A 94 3.21 3.13 13.87
CA ARG A 94 4.09 4.28 14.07
C ARG A 94 5.08 4.47 12.92
N ILE A 95 4.58 4.36 11.70
CA ILE A 95 5.41 4.48 10.49
C ILE A 95 5.91 5.91 10.37
N SER A 96 7.22 6.09 10.33
CA SER A 96 7.84 7.41 10.14
C SER A 96 7.80 7.82 8.67
N PRO A 97 7.93 9.14 8.37
CA PRO A 97 8.01 9.58 6.98
C PRO A 97 9.10 8.88 6.16
N PRO A 98 10.35 8.70 6.65
CA PRO A 98 11.34 7.92 5.90
C PRO A 98 10.95 6.47 5.66
N GLU A 99 10.26 5.84 6.60
CA GLU A 99 9.76 4.47 6.42
C GLU A 99 8.68 4.42 5.35
N PHE A 100 7.76 5.39 5.35
CA PHE A 100 6.78 5.52 4.29
C PHE A 100 7.45 5.68 2.93
N ASP A 101 8.47 6.53 2.85
CA ASP A 101 9.19 6.78 1.61
C ASP A 101 9.87 5.49 1.10
N GLU A 102 10.37 4.64 1.99
CA GLU A 102 10.95 3.35 1.60
C GLU A 102 9.88 2.40 1.06
N VAL A 103 8.70 2.37 1.65
CA VAL A 103 7.58 1.58 1.11
C VAL A 103 7.22 2.08 -0.28
N ALA A 104 7.17 3.40 -0.48
CA ALA A 104 6.91 3.98 -1.80
C ALA A 104 8.00 3.59 -2.81
N ALA A 105 9.26 3.58 -2.40
CA ALA A 105 10.36 3.14 -3.24
C ALA A 105 10.24 1.66 -3.63
N GLU A 106 9.82 0.82 -2.68
CA GLU A 106 9.57 -0.60 -2.94
C GLU A 106 8.45 -0.78 -3.95
N LEU A 107 7.37 0.01 -3.82
CA LEU A 107 6.29 0.01 -4.81
C LEU A 107 6.80 0.41 -6.19
N GLY A 108 7.63 1.45 -6.26
CA GLY A 108 8.24 1.89 -7.52
C GLY A 108 9.06 0.78 -8.18
N ARG A 109 9.89 0.09 -7.42
CA ARG A 109 10.69 -1.04 -7.91
C ARG A 109 9.80 -2.17 -8.43
N THR A 110 8.70 -2.43 -7.74
CA THR A 110 7.72 -3.45 -8.15
C THR A 110 7.07 -3.07 -9.48
N LEU A 111 6.64 -1.82 -9.62
CA LEU A 111 6.04 -1.34 -10.86
C LEU A 111 7.02 -1.45 -12.03
N ASP A 112 8.29 -1.15 -11.79
CA ASP A 112 9.34 -1.33 -12.81
C ASP A 112 9.51 -2.81 -13.21
N ARG A 113 9.47 -3.69 -12.23
CA ARG A 113 9.56 -5.14 -12.47
C ARG A 113 8.43 -5.64 -13.37
N PHE A 114 7.22 -5.10 -13.20
CA PHE A 114 6.07 -5.46 -14.01
C PHE A 114 5.98 -4.63 -15.29
N LYS A 115 6.99 -3.81 -15.57
CA LYS A 115 7.11 -3.01 -16.80
C LYS A 115 5.95 -2.04 -17.00
N VAL A 116 5.48 -1.47 -15.89
CA VAL A 116 4.41 -0.47 -15.94
C VAL A 116 4.96 0.81 -16.60
N PRO A 117 4.26 1.37 -17.62
CA PRO A 117 4.72 2.60 -18.27
C PRO A 117 4.91 3.75 -17.28
N GLY A 118 5.91 4.61 -17.55
CA GLY A 118 6.27 5.71 -16.67
C GLY A 118 5.11 6.59 -16.21
N PRO A 119 4.23 7.06 -17.13
CA PRO A 119 3.09 7.88 -16.71
C PRO A 119 2.12 7.14 -15.76
N ASP A 120 1.89 5.85 -15.98
CA ASP A 120 1.03 5.06 -15.12
C ASP A 120 1.70 4.78 -13.77
N LYS A 121 3.01 4.51 -13.77
CA LYS A 121 3.79 4.38 -12.54
C LYS A 121 3.71 5.66 -11.70
N ASP A 122 3.88 6.81 -12.33
CA ASP A 122 3.82 8.11 -11.65
C ASP A 122 2.43 8.34 -11.06
N ALA A 123 1.38 7.94 -11.76
CA ALA A 123 0.00 8.07 -11.27
C ALA A 123 -0.23 7.20 -10.02
N VAL A 124 0.28 5.96 -10.02
CA VAL A 124 0.16 5.06 -8.86
C VAL A 124 0.94 5.62 -7.67
N LEU A 125 2.19 6.04 -7.90
CA LEU A 125 3.02 6.57 -6.82
C LEU A 125 2.48 7.89 -6.27
N GLY A 126 1.90 8.72 -7.13
CA GLY A 126 1.27 9.97 -6.70
C GLY A 126 0.05 9.73 -5.82
N ALA A 127 -0.79 8.76 -6.20
CA ALA A 127 -1.95 8.38 -5.39
C ALA A 127 -1.51 7.81 -4.02
N PHE A 128 -0.43 7.01 -4.01
CA PHE A 128 0.14 6.46 -2.78
C PHE A 128 0.67 7.60 -1.89
N ALA A 129 1.44 8.51 -2.46
CA ALA A 129 2.05 9.63 -1.72
C ALA A 129 1.01 10.57 -1.13
N ALA A 130 -0.17 10.69 -1.74
CA ALA A 130 -1.24 11.55 -1.25
C ALA A 130 -1.73 11.13 0.15
N HIS A 131 -1.48 9.89 0.57
CA HIS A 131 -1.91 9.37 1.87
C HIS A 131 -0.77 9.32 2.90
N LYS A 132 0.38 9.93 2.61
CA LYS A 132 1.55 9.88 3.50
C LYS A 132 1.23 10.40 4.89
N ASP A 133 0.56 11.55 5.00
CA ASP A 133 0.26 12.15 6.29
C ASP A 133 -0.64 11.25 7.13
N GLU A 134 -1.67 10.65 6.53
CA GLU A 134 -2.57 9.74 7.22
C GLU A 134 -1.83 8.52 7.77
N VAL A 135 -0.94 7.94 6.96
CA VAL A 135 -0.23 6.72 7.32
C VAL A 135 0.83 6.98 8.40
N THR A 136 1.47 8.15 8.36
CA THR A 136 2.56 8.47 9.29
C THR A 136 2.11 9.21 10.54
N GLU A 137 0.81 9.48 10.70
CA GLU A 137 0.29 10.24 11.83
C GLU A 137 0.63 9.59 13.17
N GLY A 138 0.63 8.27 13.26
CA GLY A 138 0.96 7.54 14.47
C GLY A 138 2.36 7.81 14.99
N SER A 139 3.35 8.08 14.11
CA SER A 139 4.70 8.40 14.53
C SER A 139 4.78 9.79 15.18
N MET A 140 3.89 10.70 14.79
CA MET A 140 3.86 12.06 15.33
C MET A 140 3.06 12.16 16.64
N ALA A 141 2.15 11.23 16.87
CA ALA A 141 1.28 11.22 18.04
C ALA A 141 1.98 10.75 19.32
N THR A 142 3.24 10.37 19.24
CA THR A 142 4.01 9.82 20.37
C THR A 142 4.85 10.85 21.13
N THR A 143 4.74 12.08 20.79
CA THR A 143 5.48 13.15 21.49
C THR A 143 4.85 13.51 22.81
#